data_275e83f2a5ac19009b0c8e347b2209f2
#
_entry.id   275e83f2a5ac19009b0c8e347b2209f2
#
_cell.length_a   1.000
_cell.length_b   1.000
_cell.length_c   1.000
_cell.angle_alpha   90.00
_cell.angle_beta   90.00
_cell.angle_gamma   90.00
#
_symmetry.space_group_name_H-M   'P 1'
#
loop_
_entity.id
_entity.type
_entity.pdbx_description
1 polymer ?
#
loop_
_entity_poly.entity_id
_entity_poly.type
_entity_poly.pdbx_seq_one_letter_code
_entity_poly.pdbx_strand_id
1 'polypeptide(L)'
;GIGFDVSEFLLHQGDSSTLDLDTWLAEWGIDKDIEARGGIAGIQPSFSSAKREIFMFKRSKGKFGANLGKTTGWIHRANLKKQNVQFINEVQYTKIDDQGLHYTKEDQSKILEVDNVIICAGQTPLKELYTALESSGKNIHIIGGADIADELDAKRAIDQGCRLAASL
;
A
#
# COMPACT_ATOMS: atom_id res chain seq x y z
N GLY A 1 -2.18 2.59 0.18
CA GLY A 1 -1.01 2.80 0.98
C GLY A 1 -0.28 1.51 1.29
N ILE A 2 -0.17 1.16 2.55
CA ILE A 2 0.73 0.13 3.12
C ILE A 2 0.82 -1.15 2.27
N GLY A 3 -0.29 -1.73 1.83
CA GLY A 3 -0.26 -2.95 1.02
C GLY A 3 0.47 -2.80 -0.32
N PHE A 4 0.45 -1.61 -0.92
CA PHE A 4 1.23 -1.33 -2.13
C PHE A 4 2.73 -1.29 -1.82
N ASP A 5 3.12 -0.56 -0.78
CA ASP A 5 4.51 -0.41 -0.38
C ASP A 5 5.13 -1.75 0.01
N VAL A 6 4.38 -2.57 0.77
CA VAL A 6 4.80 -3.94 1.13
C VAL A 6 4.93 -4.83 -0.10
N SER A 7 4.00 -4.75 -1.06
CA SER A 7 4.08 -5.55 -2.28
C SER A 7 5.29 -5.15 -3.13
N GLU A 8 5.54 -3.86 -3.30
CA GLU A 8 6.72 -3.36 -4.02
C GLU A 8 8.02 -3.80 -3.33
N PHE A 9 8.09 -3.71 -2.00
CA PHE A 9 9.24 -4.20 -1.23
C PHE A 9 9.48 -5.70 -1.42
N LEU A 10 8.44 -6.53 -1.38
CA LEU A 10 8.56 -7.98 -1.53
C LEU A 10 8.94 -8.43 -2.94
N LEU A 11 8.59 -7.65 -3.95
CA LEU A 11 8.98 -7.89 -5.33
C LEU A 11 10.41 -7.47 -5.62
N HIS A 12 10.93 -6.52 -4.86
CA HIS A 12 12.27 -5.98 -5.05
C HIS A 12 13.34 -7.02 -4.72
N GLN A 13 14.41 -7.04 -5.54
CA GLN A 13 15.57 -7.91 -5.35
C GLN A 13 16.87 -7.16 -5.65
N GLY A 14 17.86 -7.36 -4.79
CA GLY A 14 19.17 -6.73 -4.94
C GLY A 14 19.14 -5.23 -4.61
N ASP A 15 20.02 -4.48 -5.23
CA ASP A 15 20.09 -3.03 -5.07
C ASP A 15 18.94 -2.34 -5.80
N SER A 16 18.52 -1.18 -5.29
CA SER A 16 17.46 -0.41 -5.92
C SER A 16 17.90 0.10 -7.30
N SER A 17 17.08 -0.12 -8.31
CA SER A 17 17.32 0.42 -9.66
C SER A 17 17.46 1.93 -9.68
N THR A 18 16.91 2.63 -8.68
CA THR A 18 17.05 4.09 -8.55
C THR A 18 18.50 4.55 -8.26
N LEU A 19 19.39 3.62 -7.92
CA LEU A 19 20.82 3.90 -7.72
C LEU A 19 21.63 3.85 -9.02
N ASP A 20 21.08 3.29 -10.08
CA ASP A 20 21.69 3.18 -11.40
C ASP A 20 20.71 3.59 -12.50
N LEU A 21 21.07 4.65 -13.22
CA LEU A 21 20.19 5.25 -14.21
C LEU A 21 19.86 4.30 -15.37
N ASP A 22 20.82 3.54 -15.85
CA ASP A 22 20.62 2.66 -17.01
C ASP A 22 19.70 1.49 -16.63
N THR A 23 19.87 0.93 -15.44
CA THR A 23 18.97 -0.10 -14.88
C THR A 23 17.56 0.44 -14.73
N TRP A 24 17.41 1.65 -14.17
CA TRP A 24 16.10 2.28 -14.01
C TRP A 24 15.40 2.55 -15.36
N LEU A 25 16.13 3.05 -16.34
CA LEU A 25 15.59 3.30 -17.69
C LEU A 25 15.13 1.98 -18.34
N ALA A 26 15.93 0.91 -18.20
CA ALA A 26 15.60 -0.41 -18.72
C ALA A 26 14.34 -0.99 -18.08
N GLU A 27 14.18 -0.88 -16.75
CA GLU A 27 12.97 -1.32 -16.04
C GLU A 27 11.71 -0.65 -16.59
N TRP A 28 11.78 0.64 -16.88
CA TRP A 28 10.64 1.40 -17.38
C TRP A 28 10.50 1.37 -18.91
N GLY A 29 11.44 0.80 -19.62
CA GLY A 29 11.46 0.75 -21.08
C GLY A 29 11.61 2.13 -21.70
N ILE A 30 12.50 2.93 -21.15
CA ILE A 30 12.77 4.30 -21.62
C ILE A 30 14.00 4.29 -22.50
N ASP A 31 13.86 4.81 -23.73
CA ASP A 31 14.97 5.01 -24.65
C ASP A 31 15.81 6.21 -24.20
N LYS A 32 17.08 5.96 -23.87
CA LYS A 32 18.05 6.97 -23.43
C LYS A 32 18.45 7.92 -24.55
N ASP A 33 18.51 7.42 -25.78
CA ASP A 33 18.96 8.18 -26.94
C ASP A 33 17.83 8.99 -27.56
N ILE A 34 16.59 8.76 -27.14
CA ILE A 34 15.38 9.49 -27.54
C ILE A 34 15.20 9.52 -29.09
N GLU A 35 15.60 8.46 -29.77
CA GLU A 35 15.41 8.33 -31.22
C GLU A 35 13.93 8.26 -31.61
N ALA A 36 13.10 7.68 -30.76
CA ALA A 36 11.69 7.60 -30.96
C ALA A 36 10.95 8.80 -30.37
N ARG A 37 9.91 9.25 -31.05
CA ARG A 37 9.01 10.28 -30.52
C ARG A 37 8.35 9.77 -29.23
N GLY A 38 8.64 10.43 -28.12
CA GLY A 38 8.21 10.01 -26.79
C GLY A 38 9.19 9.06 -26.09
N GLY A 39 10.34 8.70 -26.72
CA GLY A 39 11.44 7.97 -26.08
C GLY A 39 11.16 6.51 -25.76
N ILE A 40 10.18 5.85 -26.42
CA ILE A 40 9.72 4.50 -26.06
C ILE A 40 9.58 3.52 -27.23
N ALA A 41 9.85 3.91 -28.46
CA ALA A 41 9.68 2.98 -29.60
C ALA A 41 10.80 1.93 -29.63
N GLY A 42 10.40 0.67 -29.67
CA GLY A 42 11.33 -0.45 -29.81
C GLY A 42 11.94 -0.94 -28.50
N ILE A 43 11.81 -0.20 -27.40
CA ILE A 43 12.33 -0.60 -26.07
C ILE A 43 11.16 -1.13 -25.22
N GLN A 44 11.33 -2.32 -24.68
CA GLN A 44 10.36 -2.95 -23.79
C GLN A 44 10.82 -2.85 -22.34
N PRO A 45 9.90 -2.60 -21.38
CA PRO A 45 10.24 -2.66 -19.95
C PRO A 45 10.83 -4.01 -19.56
N SER A 46 11.91 -4.00 -18.81
CA SER A 46 12.62 -5.19 -18.34
C SER A 46 12.74 -5.16 -16.82
N PHE A 47 11.79 -5.81 -16.14
CA PHE A 47 11.87 -6.00 -14.69
C PHE A 47 12.66 -7.26 -14.36
N SER A 48 13.40 -7.24 -13.25
CA SER A 48 13.98 -8.46 -12.68
C SER A 48 12.86 -9.44 -12.32
N SER A 49 13.07 -10.73 -12.60
CA SER A 49 12.08 -11.76 -12.25
C SER A 49 11.84 -11.77 -10.74
N ALA A 50 10.62 -11.52 -10.32
CA ALA A 50 10.25 -11.61 -8.91
C ALA A 50 10.39 -13.06 -8.41
N LYS A 51 11.01 -13.25 -7.22
CA LYS A 51 11.09 -14.57 -6.59
C LYS A 51 9.81 -14.97 -5.85
N ARG A 52 8.86 -14.05 -5.75
CA ARG A 52 7.62 -14.24 -5.00
C ARG A 52 6.43 -13.98 -5.91
N GLU A 53 5.43 -14.81 -5.79
CA GLU A 53 4.10 -14.56 -6.34
C GLU A 53 3.30 -13.78 -5.30
N ILE A 54 2.70 -12.66 -5.70
CA ILE A 54 1.98 -11.77 -4.78
C ILE A 54 0.54 -11.62 -5.20
N PHE A 55 -0.34 -11.83 -4.23
CA PHE A 55 -1.77 -11.63 -4.33
C PHE A 55 -2.18 -10.49 -3.40
N MET A 56 -2.80 -9.46 -3.94
CA MET A 56 -3.40 -8.40 -3.14
C MET A 56 -4.90 -8.58 -3.04
N PHE A 57 -5.38 -8.65 -1.81
CA PHE A 57 -6.79 -8.83 -1.50
C PHE A 57 -7.43 -7.57 -0.93
N LYS A 58 -8.70 -7.35 -1.20
CA LYS A 58 -9.53 -6.38 -0.48
C LYS A 58 -11.01 -6.81 -0.43
N ARG A 59 -11.69 -6.43 0.65
CA ARG A 59 -13.14 -6.68 0.82
C ARG A 59 -13.99 -5.81 -0.08
N SER A 60 -13.59 -4.54 -0.25
CA SER A 60 -14.39 -3.55 -0.96
C SER A 60 -14.36 -3.74 -2.48
N LYS A 61 -15.42 -3.31 -3.13
CA LYS A 61 -15.55 -3.22 -4.58
C LYS A 61 -14.62 -2.17 -5.19
N GLY A 62 -14.38 -2.30 -6.49
CA GLY A 62 -13.74 -1.28 -7.30
C GLY A 62 -12.20 -1.39 -7.36
N LYS A 63 -11.55 -0.32 -7.79
CA LYS A 63 -10.13 -0.28 -8.13
C LYS A 63 -9.25 -0.34 -6.88
N PHE A 64 -8.16 -1.13 -6.94
CA PHE A 64 -7.11 -1.09 -5.92
C PHE A 64 -6.39 0.25 -5.93
N GLY A 65 -6.09 0.77 -4.74
CA GLY A 65 -5.42 2.06 -4.60
C GLY A 65 -6.23 3.26 -5.11
N ALA A 66 -7.56 3.21 -5.00
CA ALA A 66 -8.42 4.35 -5.37
C ALA A 66 -8.08 5.61 -4.57
N ASN A 67 -7.67 5.44 -3.31
CA ASN A 67 -7.31 6.53 -2.38
C ASN A 67 -5.81 6.85 -2.38
N LEU A 68 -5.01 6.27 -3.28
CA LEU A 68 -3.61 6.67 -3.46
C LEU A 68 -3.53 8.09 -4.02
N GLY A 69 -2.40 8.76 -3.76
CA GLY A 69 -2.14 10.10 -4.26
C GLY A 69 -2.45 10.25 -5.74
N LYS A 70 -3.16 11.31 -6.11
CA LYS A 70 -3.63 11.52 -7.50
C LYS A 70 -2.49 11.55 -8.52
N THR A 71 -1.33 12.05 -8.11
CA THR A 71 -0.15 12.21 -8.96
C THR A 71 0.68 10.93 -9.09
N THR A 72 0.75 10.09 -8.06
CA THR A 72 1.66 8.94 -8.00
C THR A 72 0.95 7.58 -7.95
N GLY A 73 -0.30 7.54 -7.56
CA GLY A 73 -1.03 6.28 -7.39
C GLY A 73 -1.16 5.42 -8.65
N TRP A 74 -1.09 6.03 -9.83
CA TRP A 74 -1.08 5.30 -11.09
C TRP A 74 0.24 4.56 -11.32
N ILE A 75 1.37 5.13 -10.84
CA ILE A 75 2.72 4.54 -10.94
C ILE A 75 2.76 3.23 -10.15
N HIS A 76 2.36 3.27 -8.88
CA HIS A 76 2.28 2.08 -8.02
C HIS A 76 1.45 0.96 -8.65
N ARG A 77 0.26 1.31 -9.18
CA ARG A 77 -0.58 0.30 -9.86
C ARG A 77 0.07 -0.27 -11.12
N ALA A 78 0.71 0.59 -11.91
CA ALA A 78 1.40 0.17 -13.14
C ALA A 78 2.57 -0.75 -12.81
N ASN A 79 3.37 -0.40 -11.80
CA ASN A 79 4.50 -1.17 -11.33
C ASN A 79 4.06 -2.58 -10.89
N LEU A 80 3.13 -2.69 -9.96
CA LEU A 80 2.67 -4.00 -9.47
C LEU A 80 2.02 -4.84 -10.58
N LYS A 81 1.27 -4.21 -11.49
CA LYS A 81 0.68 -4.90 -12.64
C LYS A 81 1.75 -5.44 -13.61
N LYS A 82 2.79 -4.67 -13.89
CA LYS A 82 3.91 -5.09 -14.74
C LYS A 82 4.67 -6.28 -14.13
N GLN A 83 4.72 -6.36 -12.81
CA GLN A 83 5.35 -7.44 -12.07
C GLN A 83 4.38 -8.60 -11.73
N ASN A 84 3.25 -8.67 -12.43
CA ASN A 84 2.26 -9.75 -12.36
C ASN A 84 1.59 -9.94 -10.98
N VAL A 85 1.53 -8.91 -10.15
CA VAL A 85 0.73 -8.97 -8.91
C VAL A 85 -0.73 -9.18 -9.24
N GLN A 86 -1.33 -10.16 -8.60
CA GLN A 86 -2.74 -10.50 -8.78
C GLN A 86 -3.61 -9.70 -7.81
N PHE A 87 -4.62 -9.02 -8.34
CA PHE A 87 -5.55 -8.18 -7.57
C PHE A 87 -6.91 -8.85 -7.44
N ILE A 88 -7.31 -9.18 -6.23
CA ILE A 88 -8.56 -9.91 -5.94
C ILE A 88 -9.42 -9.07 -4.98
N ASN A 89 -10.50 -8.50 -5.49
CA ASN A 89 -11.43 -7.68 -4.72
C ASN A 89 -12.75 -8.42 -4.42
N GLU A 90 -13.61 -7.78 -3.62
CA GLU A 90 -14.94 -8.27 -3.26
C GLU A 90 -14.89 -9.66 -2.61
N VAL A 91 -13.94 -9.83 -1.68
CA VAL A 91 -13.78 -11.07 -0.93
C VAL A 91 -14.22 -10.91 0.53
N GLN A 92 -14.64 -12.01 1.13
CA GLN A 92 -14.83 -12.15 2.55
C GLN A 92 -13.83 -13.16 3.09
N TYR A 93 -12.99 -12.75 4.03
CA TYR A 93 -12.01 -13.64 4.66
C TYR A 93 -12.70 -14.54 5.67
N THR A 94 -12.40 -15.82 5.65
CA THR A 94 -13.00 -16.81 6.55
C THR A 94 -12.03 -17.28 7.63
N LYS A 95 -10.84 -17.73 7.24
CA LYS A 95 -9.78 -18.16 8.15
C LYS A 95 -8.42 -18.20 7.45
N ILE A 96 -7.38 -18.35 8.25
CA ILE A 96 -6.02 -18.67 7.81
C ILE A 96 -5.61 -19.93 8.58
N ASP A 97 -5.11 -20.93 7.87
CA ASP A 97 -4.57 -22.17 8.44
C ASP A 97 -3.43 -22.72 7.56
N ASP A 98 -2.97 -23.94 7.83
CA ASP A 98 -1.86 -24.58 7.12
C ASP A 98 -2.16 -24.84 5.63
N GLN A 99 -3.41 -24.71 5.20
CA GLN A 99 -3.81 -24.78 3.80
C GLN A 99 -3.72 -23.42 3.08
N GLY A 100 -3.57 -22.33 3.83
CA GLY A 100 -3.46 -20.98 3.29
C GLY A 100 -4.58 -20.03 3.73
N LEU A 101 -4.94 -19.09 2.85
CA LEU A 101 -6.00 -18.11 3.08
C LEU A 101 -7.33 -18.61 2.51
N HIS A 102 -8.30 -18.84 3.39
CA HIS A 102 -9.67 -19.19 3.03
C HIS A 102 -10.51 -17.92 2.86
N TYR A 103 -11.21 -17.83 1.76
CA TYR A 103 -12.07 -16.68 1.46
C TYR A 103 -13.27 -17.08 0.61
N THR A 104 -14.30 -16.24 0.63
CA THR A 104 -15.46 -16.36 -0.25
C THR A 104 -15.46 -15.23 -1.26
N LYS A 105 -15.73 -15.55 -2.52
CA LYS A 105 -15.97 -14.61 -3.60
C LYS A 105 -17.12 -15.11 -4.46
N GLU A 106 -18.09 -14.23 -4.75
CA GLU A 106 -19.27 -14.59 -5.56
C GLU A 106 -19.98 -15.85 -5.00
N ASP A 107 -20.15 -15.87 -3.65
CA ASP A 107 -20.73 -16.99 -2.89
C ASP A 107 -19.99 -18.32 -3.01
N GLN A 108 -18.82 -18.34 -3.61
CA GLN A 108 -17.96 -19.51 -3.71
C GLN A 108 -16.85 -19.46 -2.67
N SER A 109 -16.73 -20.51 -1.88
CA SER A 109 -15.59 -20.72 -0.98
C SER A 109 -14.35 -21.12 -1.77
N LYS A 110 -13.23 -20.44 -1.49
CA LYS A 110 -11.94 -20.66 -2.15
C LYS A 110 -10.82 -20.71 -1.12
N ILE A 111 -9.78 -21.42 -1.46
CA ILE A 111 -8.54 -21.48 -0.69
C ILE A 111 -7.42 -20.98 -1.59
N LEU A 112 -6.64 -20.03 -1.12
CA LEU A 112 -5.39 -19.63 -1.76
C LEU A 112 -4.25 -20.22 -0.93
N GLU A 113 -3.55 -21.18 -1.51
CA GLU A 113 -2.35 -21.78 -0.93
C GLU A 113 -1.22 -20.76 -1.00
N VAL A 114 -0.74 -20.31 0.15
CA VAL A 114 0.34 -19.32 0.28
C VAL A 114 1.19 -19.63 1.50
N ASP A 115 2.47 -19.32 1.41
CA ASP A 115 3.42 -19.48 2.52
C ASP A 115 3.25 -18.41 3.60
N ASN A 116 2.78 -17.22 3.21
CA ASN A 116 2.66 -16.07 4.12
C ASN A 116 1.41 -15.26 3.82
N VAL A 117 0.77 -14.78 4.88
CA VAL A 117 -0.32 -13.79 4.81
C VAL A 117 0.09 -12.55 5.57
N ILE A 118 0.14 -11.41 4.88
CA ILE A 118 0.50 -10.11 5.46
C ILE A 118 -0.76 -9.26 5.60
N ILE A 119 -1.11 -8.91 6.82
CA ILE A 119 -2.31 -8.13 7.13
C ILE A 119 -1.99 -6.64 7.08
N CYS A 120 -2.55 -5.95 6.07
CA CYS A 120 -2.45 -4.50 5.87
C CYS A 120 -3.84 -3.84 5.96
N ALA A 121 -4.72 -4.36 6.82
CA ALA A 121 -6.14 -4.06 6.84
C ALA A 121 -6.54 -3.17 8.03
N GLY A 122 -6.23 -1.88 7.93
CA GLY A 122 -6.65 -0.88 8.91
C GLY A 122 -5.62 -0.62 10.01
N GLN A 123 -5.97 0.31 10.88
CA GLN A 123 -5.18 0.75 12.02
C GLN A 123 -6.12 1.01 13.20
N THR A 124 -5.61 0.88 14.41
CA THR A 124 -6.34 1.23 15.64
C THR A 124 -5.65 2.41 16.32
N PRO A 125 -6.42 3.35 16.93
CA PRO A 125 -5.84 4.47 17.67
C PRO A 125 -5.07 3.96 18.90
N LEU A 126 -3.85 4.47 19.12
CA LEU A 126 -3.06 4.18 20.31
C LEU A 126 -3.36 5.25 21.38
N LYS A 127 -4.24 4.91 22.32
CA LYS A 127 -4.75 5.83 23.38
C LYS A 127 -4.17 5.58 24.77
N GLU A 128 -3.21 4.66 24.93
CA GLU A 128 -2.69 4.22 26.22
C GLU A 128 -2.17 5.40 27.07
N LEU A 129 -1.37 6.29 26.50
CA LEU A 129 -0.85 7.45 27.21
C LEU A 129 -1.96 8.42 27.61
N TYR A 130 -2.93 8.65 26.74
CA TYR A 130 -4.08 9.51 27.05
C TYR A 130 -4.84 8.95 28.25
N THR A 131 -5.22 7.67 28.18
CA THR A 131 -5.96 6.98 29.26
C THR A 131 -5.19 6.98 30.58
N ALA A 132 -3.87 6.76 30.54
CA ALA A 132 -3.03 6.77 31.74
C ALA A 132 -2.96 8.15 32.42
N LEU A 133 -3.18 9.21 31.68
CA LEU A 133 -3.09 10.58 32.17
C LEU A 133 -4.45 11.22 32.50
N GLU A 134 -5.57 10.62 32.13
CA GLU A 134 -6.93 11.18 32.34
C GLU A 134 -7.17 11.59 33.80
N SER A 135 -6.66 10.81 34.76
CA SER A 135 -6.81 11.07 36.20
C SER A 135 -5.74 11.99 36.79
N SER A 136 -4.80 12.48 35.99
CA SER A 136 -3.64 13.29 36.47
C SER A 136 -3.98 14.72 36.91
N GLY A 137 -5.21 15.18 36.65
CA GLY A 137 -5.64 16.57 36.89
C GLY A 137 -5.03 17.59 35.93
N LYS A 138 -4.29 17.12 34.91
CA LYS A 138 -3.72 17.97 33.86
C LYS A 138 -4.71 18.16 32.71
N ASN A 139 -4.60 19.28 32.02
CA ASN A 139 -5.36 19.50 30.80
C ASN A 139 -4.73 18.69 29.66
N ILE A 140 -5.42 17.66 29.18
CA ILE A 140 -4.89 16.69 28.23
C ILE A 140 -5.77 16.69 26.99
N HIS A 141 -5.15 16.72 25.84
CA HIS A 141 -5.82 16.68 24.56
C HIS A 141 -5.26 15.54 23.69
N ILE A 142 -6.14 14.89 22.93
CA ILE A 142 -5.78 13.84 22.00
C ILE A 142 -6.14 14.27 20.58
N ILE A 143 -5.20 14.15 19.63
CA ILE A 143 -5.36 14.55 18.23
C ILE A 143 -4.70 13.56 17.27
N GLY A 144 -5.00 13.69 15.99
CA GLY A 144 -4.36 12.90 14.93
C GLY A 144 -4.71 11.43 15.00
N GLY A 145 -3.74 10.56 14.72
CA GLY A 145 -3.92 9.11 14.69
C GLY A 145 -4.18 8.47 16.05
N ALA A 146 -3.76 9.13 17.13
CA ALA A 146 -4.05 8.69 18.49
C ALA A 146 -5.53 8.87 18.85
N ASP A 147 -6.21 9.86 18.26
CA ASP A 147 -7.65 10.07 18.40
C ASP A 147 -8.43 9.11 17.49
N ILE A 148 -8.24 9.25 16.18
CA ILE A 148 -8.88 8.41 15.16
C ILE A 148 -7.81 7.98 14.17
N ALA A 149 -7.55 6.68 14.05
CA ALA A 149 -6.54 6.14 13.14
C ALA A 149 -7.04 5.98 11.70
N ASP A 150 -8.35 6.09 11.47
CA ASP A 150 -8.95 5.91 10.15
C ASP A 150 -8.63 7.07 9.22
N GLU A 151 -8.25 6.76 7.98
CA GLU A 151 -7.92 7.73 6.92
C GLU A 151 -7.02 8.90 7.40
N LEU A 152 -6.05 8.61 8.25
CA LEU A 152 -5.14 9.63 8.76
C LEU A 152 -4.24 10.14 7.63
N ASP A 153 -4.35 11.44 7.36
CA ASP A 153 -3.45 12.18 6.48
C ASP A 153 -2.86 13.41 7.20
N ALA A 154 -1.82 14.00 6.61
CA ALA A 154 -1.19 15.19 7.14
C ALA A 154 -2.17 16.36 7.28
N LYS A 155 -3.09 16.52 6.34
CA LYS A 155 -4.08 17.60 6.34
C LYS A 155 -4.97 17.54 7.56
N ARG A 156 -5.52 16.37 7.89
CA ARG A 156 -6.39 16.19 9.07
C ARG A 156 -5.62 16.40 10.37
N ALA A 157 -4.42 15.85 10.47
CA ALA A 157 -3.58 16.00 11.67
C ALA A 157 -3.19 17.47 11.92
N ILE A 158 -2.83 18.20 10.88
CA ILE A 158 -2.49 19.63 10.95
C ILE A 158 -3.74 20.46 11.33
N ASP A 159 -4.88 20.23 10.70
CA ASP A 159 -6.13 20.95 11.00
C ASP A 159 -6.53 20.76 12.47
N GLN A 160 -6.50 19.52 12.97
CA GLN A 160 -6.78 19.26 14.40
C GLN A 160 -5.80 19.97 15.34
N GLY A 161 -4.50 19.92 15.02
CA GLY A 161 -3.48 20.61 15.81
C GLY A 161 -3.67 22.13 15.84
N CYS A 162 -3.92 22.75 14.69
CA CYS A 162 -4.15 24.18 14.59
C CYS A 162 -5.42 24.63 15.34
N ARG A 163 -6.52 23.88 15.20
CA ARG A 163 -7.77 24.20 15.92
C ARG A 163 -7.61 24.06 17.43
N LEU A 164 -6.95 23.01 17.88
CA LEU A 164 -6.67 22.84 19.30
C LEU A 164 -5.83 23.98 19.83
N ALA A 165 -4.71 24.30 19.19
CA ALA A 165 -3.83 25.40 19.61
C ALA A 165 -4.54 26.76 19.65
N ALA A 166 -5.49 27.00 18.75
CA ALA A 166 -6.28 28.23 18.74
C ALA A 166 -7.37 28.28 19.83
N SER A 167 -7.69 27.15 20.46
CA SER A 167 -8.70 27.06 21.54
C SER A 167 -8.13 27.03 22.96
N LEU A 168 -6.81 26.92 23.08
CA LEU A 168 -6.07 26.95 24.33
C LEU A 168 -5.75 28.39 24.75
#